data_dc6d32599fe86d911343e67fc3a88cd1
#
_entry.id   dc6d32599fe86d911343e67fc3a88cd1
#
_cell.length_a   1.000
_cell.length_b   1.000
_cell.length_c   1.000
_cell.angle_alpha   90.00
_cell.angle_beta   90.00
_cell.angle_gamma   90.00
#
_symmetry.space_group_name_H-M   'P 1'
#
loop_
_entity.id
_entity.type
_entity.pdbx_description
1 polymer ?
#
loop_
_entity_poly.entity_id
_entity_poly.type
_entity_poly.pdbx_seq_one_letter_code
_entity_poly.pdbx_strand_id
1 'polypeptide(L)'
;MRKSRMTALMAVALAVLSFLVAACGSSSDDAGDNATKTNAGATPAKSLKGQTVRLWIMNNGPNPVADTRKIVAPFEQKTGVKVNVELVGWDVQLDRIRNAAVSGEAPDVTQAGTTQVPFFAALGGFENEQDKVSQIGGASAYAPGIWKTSQVEGQDGVWGVPWFTEARTIYYRKDALKAAGVDPKTAFTSQEALKATLEKLKAVKEVGGKPISPFGGPGKKAYDLVHNLMPWVWDAGGAELSSDNKQSTINSPQAVQGVKFATDLVGEGLWDKSMLERDGQQVEDQFKGGRLAVFIGGPWVLQSAKRADDDTWSDAARKNVAVAPMPGGANSKGYTFIGGSNLMVFKSSQHKDAAWALIKYLSDDQVQTDYANLMGMFPARLKPQEQVGATDPDHEAFYAAIKDQGRSYAPIAQWAQVENAYKNQFGQILDQAAGGDLSDQQIQSDLDKAAKEADGLLAQSAG
;
A
#
# COMPACT_ATOMS: atom_id res chain seq x y z
N MET A 1 -53.08 -28.50 7.66
CA MET A 1 -54.44 -28.19 7.17
C MET A 1 -54.35 -27.16 6.08
N ARG A 2 -54.87 -27.53 4.89
CA ARG A 2 -55.30 -26.75 3.71
C ARG A 2 -54.28 -25.78 3.08
N LYS A 3 -53.65 -26.10 1.92
CA LYS A 3 -54.11 -26.27 0.53
C LYS A 3 -54.87 -25.04 -0.02
N SER A 4 -54.27 -24.40 -1.07
CA SER A 4 -54.81 -24.30 -2.44
C SER A 4 -53.99 -23.25 -3.21
N ARG A 5 -53.16 -23.53 -4.23
CA ARG A 5 -53.41 -23.72 -5.67
C ARG A 5 -54.36 -22.68 -6.26
N MET A 6 -53.82 -21.88 -7.21
CA MET A 6 -54.39 -21.91 -8.57
C MET A 6 -53.56 -21.10 -9.59
N THR A 7 -53.37 -21.70 -10.69
CA THR A 7 -52.75 -21.44 -11.99
C THR A 7 -53.67 -20.65 -12.92
N ALA A 8 -53.13 -19.88 -13.83
CA ALA A 8 -53.65 -19.61 -15.22
C ALA A 8 -52.62 -18.65 -15.91
N LEU A 9 -51.91 -18.99 -16.90
CA LEU A 9 -52.03 -19.31 -18.33
C LEU A 9 -52.78 -18.28 -19.20
N MET A 10 -52.11 -17.83 -20.26
CA MET A 10 -52.45 -17.47 -21.63
C MET A 10 -51.88 -16.11 -22.05
N ALA A 11 -51.25 -15.90 -23.11
CA ALA A 11 -50.89 -16.45 -24.43
C ALA A 11 -50.84 -15.32 -25.43
N VAL A 12 -49.74 -15.22 -26.14
CA VAL A 12 -49.52 -14.92 -27.58
C VAL A 12 -50.29 -13.75 -28.24
N ALA A 13 -49.56 -12.83 -28.89
CA ALA A 13 -49.84 -12.37 -30.27
C ALA A 13 -48.56 -11.76 -30.93
N LEU A 14 -48.11 -12.41 -31.99
CA LEU A 14 -47.23 -11.90 -33.06
C LEU A 14 -47.96 -10.82 -33.90
N ALA A 15 -47.23 -9.80 -34.32
CA ALA A 15 -47.56 -9.07 -35.56
C ALA A 15 -46.27 -8.63 -36.25
N VAL A 16 -45.99 -9.31 -37.34
CA VAL A 16 -45.04 -8.96 -38.41
C VAL A 16 -45.76 -7.96 -39.36
N LEU A 17 -45.10 -6.87 -39.71
CA LEU A 17 -45.45 -6.14 -40.93
C LEU A 17 -44.18 -5.60 -41.61
N SER A 18 -43.88 -6.23 -42.74
CA SER A 18 -42.91 -5.81 -43.76
C SER A 18 -43.54 -4.76 -44.67
N PHE A 19 -42.81 -3.74 -45.07
CA PHE A 19 -43.07 -3.01 -46.34
C PHE A 19 -41.76 -2.72 -47.06
N LEU A 20 -41.62 -3.36 -48.22
CA LEU A 20 -40.74 -3.03 -49.33
C LEU A 20 -41.45 -1.99 -50.22
N VAL A 21 -40.74 -0.98 -50.68
CA VAL A 21 -40.94 -0.40 -52.00
C VAL A 21 -39.62 0.09 -52.59
N ALA A 22 -39.29 -0.46 -53.75
CA ALA A 22 -38.23 -0.02 -54.63
C ALA A 22 -38.77 0.99 -55.62
N ALA A 23 -37.96 1.92 -56.08
CA ALA A 23 -38.12 2.48 -57.45
C ALA A 23 -36.79 3.07 -57.94
N CYS A 24 -36.41 2.66 -59.11
CA CYS A 24 -35.29 3.05 -59.93
C CYS A 24 -35.47 4.42 -60.56
N GLY A 25 -34.40 5.06 -61.00
CA GLY A 25 -34.33 6.17 -61.93
C GLY A 25 -32.88 6.49 -62.30
N SER A 26 -32.47 6.10 -63.47
CA SER A 26 -31.16 6.24 -64.12
C SER A 26 -30.91 7.64 -64.68
N SER A 27 -29.72 8.15 -64.75
CA SER A 27 -28.82 8.26 -65.91
C SER A 27 -27.75 9.34 -65.75
N SER A 28 -26.56 8.90 -66.00
CA SER A 28 -25.42 9.36 -66.81
C SER A 28 -24.74 10.69 -66.58
N ASP A 29 -23.40 10.46 -66.45
CA ASP A 29 -22.23 11.19 -67.02
C ASP A 29 -21.65 12.38 -66.22
N ASP A 30 -20.48 12.36 -65.78
CA ASP A 30 -19.16 12.52 -66.32
C ASP A 30 -18.13 13.01 -65.22
N ALA A 31 -16.98 12.45 -65.26
CA ALA A 31 -15.63 12.78 -64.81
C ALA A 31 -15.39 13.93 -63.78
N GLY A 32 -14.69 13.55 -62.73
CA GLY A 32 -13.98 14.51 -61.84
C GLY A 32 -13.34 13.85 -60.62
N ASP A 33 -12.14 13.35 -60.81
CA ASP A 33 -11.26 12.79 -59.80
C ASP A 33 -11.03 13.76 -58.62
N ASN A 34 -11.55 13.43 -57.43
CA ASN A 34 -11.03 13.99 -56.18
C ASN A 34 -11.34 13.02 -55.02
N ALA A 35 -10.38 12.17 -54.75
CA ALA A 35 -10.43 11.25 -53.63
C ALA A 35 -10.41 12.02 -52.30
N THR A 36 -11.56 12.41 -51.82
CA THR A 36 -11.75 12.85 -50.43
C THR A 36 -11.65 11.62 -49.55
N LYS A 37 -10.52 11.46 -48.87
CA LYS A 37 -10.37 10.52 -47.75
C LYS A 37 -11.43 10.87 -46.72
N THR A 38 -12.50 10.12 -46.71
CA THR A 38 -13.45 10.12 -45.59
C THR A 38 -12.68 9.65 -44.37
N ASN A 39 -12.39 10.59 -43.48
CA ASN A 39 -11.97 10.28 -42.10
C ASN A 39 -13.04 9.36 -41.52
N ALA A 40 -12.62 8.11 -41.22
CA ALA A 40 -13.43 7.20 -40.43
C ALA A 40 -13.79 7.94 -39.13
N GLY A 41 -15.09 8.17 -38.95
CA GLY A 41 -15.61 8.97 -37.87
C GLY A 41 -15.10 8.45 -36.53
N ALA A 42 -14.33 9.29 -35.82
CA ALA A 42 -14.06 9.09 -34.42
C ALA A 42 -15.43 9.07 -33.71
N THR A 43 -15.78 7.95 -33.09
CA THR A 43 -16.96 7.86 -32.23
C THR A 43 -16.90 9.02 -31.23
N PRO A 44 -17.95 9.86 -31.10
CA PRO A 44 -17.93 10.98 -30.19
C PRO A 44 -17.58 10.47 -28.80
N ALA A 45 -16.58 11.05 -28.16
CA ALA A 45 -16.20 10.69 -26.78
C ALA A 45 -17.47 10.81 -25.90
N LYS A 46 -17.85 9.71 -25.25
CA LYS A 46 -19.03 9.66 -24.38
C LYS A 46 -18.88 10.73 -23.31
N SER A 47 -19.87 11.60 -23.15
CA SER A 47 -19.84 12.64 -22.12
C SER A 47 -19.70 12.00 -20.73
N LEU A 48 -18.69 12.44 -19.96
CA LEU A 48 -18.49 11.98 -18.59
C LEU A 48 -19.36 12.75 -17.59
N LYS A 49 -19.93 13.91 -18.01
CA LYS A 49 -20.71 14.80 -17.15
C LYS A 49 -21.92 14.08 -16.54
N GLY A 50 -22.07 14.23 -15.22
CA GLY A 50 -23.18 13.66 -14.45
C GLY A 50 -22.95 12.22 -13.99
N GLN A 51 -21.83 11.59 -14.38
CA GLN A 51 -21.46 10.27 -13.84
C GLN A 51 -20.93 10.42 -12.41
N THR A 52 -21.07 9.35 -11.62
CA THR A 52 -20.49 9.25 -10.26
C THR A 52 -19.52 8.11 -10.22
N VAL A 53 -18.28 8.36 -9.83
CA VAL A 53 -17.24 7.36 -9.57
C VAL A 53 -17.16 7.11 -8.07
N ARG A 54 -17.33 5.87 -7.66
CA ARG A 54 -17.09 5.42 -6.28
C ARG A 54 -15.63 5.04 -6.14
N LEU A 55 -14.93 5.72 -5.23
CA LEU A 55 -13.50 5.51 -4.96
C LEU A 55 -13.32 5.01 -3.53
N TRP A 56 -12.78 3.81 -3.38
CA TRP A 56 -12.31 3.31 -2.09
C TRP A 56 -10.86 3.72 -1.86
N ILE A 57 -10.61 4.31 -0.69
CA ILE A 57 -9.27 4.66 -0.20
C ILE A 57 -9.03 4.04 1.16
N MET A 58 -7.74 3.89 1.53
CA MET A 58 -7.32 3.46 2.85
C MET A 58 -6.96 4.65 3.74
N ASN A 59 -6.62 4.35 5.00
CA ASN A 59 -6.18 5.36 5.95
C ASN A 59 -4.75 5.82 5.59
N ASN A 60 -4.66 6.90 4.82
CA ASN A 60 -3.39 7.43 4.26
C ASN A 60 -2.91 8.69 5.01
N GLY A 61 -3.40 8.96 6.19
CA GLY A 61 -3.05 10.14 6.96
C GLY A 61 -4.18 10.57 7.91
N PRO A 62 -4.08 11.72 8.58
CA PRO A 62 -5.00 12.12 9.64
C PRO A 62 -6.45 12.26 9.19
N ASN A 63 -6.70 12.81 8.00
CA ASN A 63 -8.02 13.09 7.46
C ASN A 63 -8.23 12.57 6.04
N PRO A 64 -8.05 11.25 5.78
CA PRO A 64 -7.88 10.70 4.44
C PRO A 64 -9.05 11.01 3.49
N VAL A 65 -10.29 10.94 3.96
CA VAL A 65 -11.48 11.25 3.13
C VAL A 65 -11.57 12.73 2.81
N ALA A 66 -11.42 13.62 3.82
CA ALA A 66 -11.51 15.06 3.62
C ALA A 66 -10.39 15.57 2.71
N ASP A 67 -9.18 15.06 2.88
CA ASP A 67 -8.02 15.45 2.11
C ASP A 67 -8.10 14.92 0.66
N THR A 68 -8.53 13.67 0.46
CA THR A 68 -8.76 13.15 -0.89
C THR A 68 -9.86 13.94 -1.61
N ARG A 69 -10.93 14.36 -0.92
CA ARG A 69 -11.97 15.23 -1.50
C ARG A 69 -11.42 16.59 -1.94
N LYS A 70 -10.48 17.18 -1.21
CA LYS A 70 -9.79 18.41 -1.65
C LYS A 70 -9.02 18.18 -2.95
N ILE A 71 -8.32 17.05 -3.06
CA ILE A 71 -7.53 16.69 -4.25
C ILE A 71 -8.43 16.46 -5.47
N VAL A 72 -9.58 15.79 -5.33
CA VAL A 72 -10.44 15.47 -6.47
C VAL A 72 -11.41 16.60 -6.86
N ALA A 73 -11.62 17.62 -6.01
CA ALA A 73 -12.55 18.72 -6.28
C ALA A 73 -12.29 19.47 -7.60
N PRO A 74 -11.04 19.80 -8.00
CA PRO A 74 -10.78 20.40 -9.30
C PRO A 74 -11.14 19.49 -10.48
N PHE A 75 -10.98 18.17 -10.34
CA PHE A 75 -11.40 17.19 -11.33
C PHE A 75 -12.93 17.20 -11.52
N GLU A 76 -13.69 17.20 -10.42
CA GLU A 76 -15.14 17.28 -10.43
C GLU A 76 -15.63 18.56 -11.14
N GLN A 77 -15.02 19.70 -10.82
CA GLN A 77 -15.35 20.99 -11.44
C GLN A 77 -15.08 20.98 -12.95
N LYS A 78 -13.93 20.42 -13.37
CA LYS A 78 -13.51 20.40 -14.77
C LYS A 78 -14.33 19.43 -15.63
N THR A 79 -14.70 18.28 -15.09
CA THR A 79 -15.30 17.18 -15.87
C THR A 79 -16.80 17.04 -15.68
N GLY A 80 -17.34 17.54 -14.56
CA GLY A 80 -18.71 17.30 -14.12
C GLY A 80 -18.98 15.87 -13.64
N VAL A 81 -17.91 15.06 -13.46
CA VAL A 81 -17.97 13.76 -12.77
C VAL A 81 -18.01 14.02 -11.27
N LYS A 82 -18.81 13.25 -10.52
CA LYS A 82 -18.77 13.23 -9.05
C LYS A 82 -17.89 12.11 -8.56
N VAL A 83 -17.13 12.33 -7.48
CA VAL A 83 -16.29 11.31 -6.85
C VAL A 83 -16.80 11.06 -5.43
N ASN A 84 -17.37 9.87 -5.22
CA ASN A 84 -17.77 9.42 -3.88
C ASN A 84 -16.61 8.68 -3.23
N VAL A 85 -15.95 9.32 -2.25
CA VAL A 85 -14.78 8.78 -1.54
C VAL A 85 -15.25 8.05 -0.29
N GLU A 86 -14.91 6.76 -0.20
CA GLU A 86 -15.23 5.89 0.93
C GLU A 86 -13.93 5.34 1.56
N LEU A 87 -13.87 5.34 2.90
CA LEU A 87 -12.74 4.80 3.66
C LEU A 87 -12.89 3.29 3.87
N VAL A 88 -11.81 2.57 3.64
CA VAL A 88 -11.65 1.15 3.96
C VAL A 88 -10.43 0.99 4.88
N GLY A 89 -10.58 0.33 6.03
CA GLY A 89 -9.46 0.09 6.93
C GLY A 89 -8.43 -0.87 6.33
N TRP A 90 -7.15 -0.63 6.60
CA TRP A 90 -6.05 -1.47 6.12
C TRP A 90 -6.19 -2.94 6.54
N ASP A 91 -6.63 -3.21 7.77
CA ASP A 91 -6.73 -4.56 8.30
C ASP A 91 -7.86 -5.41 7.68
N VAL A 92 -8.83 -4.77 7.04
CA VAL A 92 -9.99 -5.45 6.40
C VAL A 92 -10.00 -5.33 4.88
N GLN A 93 -9.10 -4.53 4.30
CA GLN A 93 -9.15 -4.19 2.88
C GLN A 93 -8.94 -5.41 1.97
N LEU A 94 -8.06 -6.34 2.34
CA LEU A 94 -7.78 -7.54 1.53
C LEU A 94 -9.07 -8.34 1.27
N ASP A 95 -9.81 -8.65 2.34
CA ASP A 95 -11.05 -9.41 2.24
C ASP A 95 -12.15 -8.61 1.56
N ARG A 96 -12.25 -7.31 1.87
CA ARG A 96 -13.30 -6.44 1.30
C ARG A 96 -13.14 -6.27 -0.20
N ILE A 97 -11.92 -6.02 -0.69
CA ILE A 97 -11.62 -5.88 -2.13
C ILE A 97 -11.81 -7.22 -2.84
N ARG A 98 -11.30 -8.33 -2.26
CA ARG A 98 -11.51 -9.68 -2.80
C ARG A 98 -12.99 -10.00 -2.97
N ASN A 99 -13.78 -9.81 -1.92
CA ASN A 99 -15.21 -10.10 -1.95
C ASN A 99 -15.95 -9.23 -2.98
N ALA A 100 -15.60 -7.95 -3.08
CA ALA A 100 -16.16 -7.05 -4.10
C ALA A 100 -15.80 -7.50 -5.53
N ALA A 101 -14.55 -7.92 -5.76
CA ALA A 101 -14.10 -8.41 -7.06
C ALA A 101 -14.85 -9.68 -7.51
N VAL A 102 -15.13 -10.59 -6.55
CA VAL A 102 -15.80 -11.87 -6.84
C VAL A 102 -17.33 -11.70 -6.96
N SER A 103 -17.96 -10.88 -6.10
CA SER A 103 -19.42 -10.68 -6.12
C SER A 103 -19.90 -9.81 -7.28
N GLY A 104 -19.04 -8.99 -7.86
CA GLY A 104 -19.41 -7.95 -8.83
C GLY A 104 -20.09 -6.71 -8.22
N GLU A 105 -20.31 -6.69 -6.90
CA GLU A 105 -20.83 -5.53 -6.15
C GLU A 105 -19.67 -4.68 -5.63
N ALA A 106 -18.99 -4.01 -6.54
CA ALA A 106 -17.76 -3.27 -6.28
C ALA A 106 -17.94 -1.75 -6.46
N PRO A 107 -17.03 -0.92 -5.93
CA PRO A 107 -16.88 0.46 -6.38
C PRO A 107 -16.35 0.50 -7.82
N ASP A 108 -16.12 1.70 -8.35
CA ASP A 108 -15.49 1.84 -9.68
C ASP A 108 -13.97 1.72 -9.59
N VAL A 109 -13.39 2.37 -8.59
CA VAL A 109 -11.94 2.41 -8.34
C VAL A 109 -11.66 2.05 -6.89
N THR A 110 -10.61 1.29 -6.68
CA THR A 110 -10.05 1.06 -5.33
C THR A 110 -8.58 1.39 -5.30
N GLN A 111 -8.13 1.96 -4.17
CA GLN A 111 -6.74 1.87 -3.76
C GLN A 111 -6.43 0.43 -3.39
N ALA A 112 -5.23 -0.04 -3.68
CA ALA A 112 -4.69 -1.32 -3.26
C ALA A 112 -3.23 -1.16 -2.84
N GLY A 113 -2.82 -1.80 -1.76
CA GLY A 113 -1.41 -1.86 -1.37
C GLY A 113 -0.56 -2.49 -2.46
N THR A 114 0.65 -1.99 -2.66
CA THR A 114 1.56 -2.44 -3.73
C THR A 114 1.82 -3.95 -3.69
N THR A 115 1.83 -4.56 -2.52
CA THR A 115 2.09 -6.00 -2.31
C THR A 115 0.89 -6.88 -2.72
N GLN A 116 -0.29 -6.30 -2.89
CA GLN A 116 -1.55 -7.04 -3.10
C GLN A 116 -2.09 -6.95 -4.52
N VAL A 117 -1.59 -6.00 -5.32
CA VAL A 117 -2.05 -5.82 -6.71
C VAL A 117 -1.97 -7.12 -7.52
N PRO A 118 -0.87 -7.91 -7.47
CA PRO A 118 -0.78 -9.16 -8.21
C PRO A 118 -1.85 -10.18 -7.83
N PHE A 119 -2.16 -10.29 -6.54
CA PHE A 119 -3.22 -11.16 -6.03
C PHE A 119 -4.60 -10.71 -6.56
N PHE A 120 -4.92 -9.43 -6.46
CA PHE A 120 -6.19 -8.92 -6.97
C PHE A 120 -6.32 -9.06 -8.49
N ALA A 121 -5.24 -8.84 -9.23
CA ALA A 121 -5.21 -9.06 -10.67
C ALA A 121 -5.55 -10.52 -11.05
N ALA A 122 -4.97 -11.48 -10.32
CA ALA A 122 -5.20 -12.91 -10.53
C ALA A 122 -6.66 -13.35 -10.27
N LEU A 123 -7.41 -12.63 -9.42
CA LEU A 123 -8.83 -12.88 -9.23
C LEU A 123 -9.68 -12.59 -10.49
N GLY A 124 -9.11 -11.92 -11.49
CA GLY A 124 -9.79 -11.62 -12.74
C GLY A 124 -10.88 -10.52 -12.65
N GLY A 125 -11.09 -9.91 -11.48
CA GLY A 125 -12.11 -8.89 -11.22
C GLY A 125 -11.71 -7.46 -11.57
N PHE A 126 -10.49 -7.25 -12.08
CA PHE A 126 -9.94 -5.92 -12.38
C PHE A 126 -9.61 -5.74 -13.87
N GLU A 127 -9.69 -4.49 -14.33
CA GLU A 127 -9.30 -4.12 -15.69
C GLU A 127 -7.79 -4.26 -15.88
N ASN A 128 -7.39 -4.71 -17.07
CA ASN A 128 -6.02 -4.57 -17.56
C ASN A 128 -5.92 -3.25 -18.32
N GLU A 129 -5.15 -2.30 -17.79
CA GLU A 129 -5.05 -0.94 -18.31
C GLU A 129 -3.86 -0.74 -19.27
N GLN A 130 -3.23 -1.84 -19.72
CA GLN A 130 -2.02 -1.82 -20.56
C GLN A 130 -2.15 -0.89 -21.77
N ASP A 131 -3.30 -0.89 -22.44
CA ASP A 131 -3.54 -0.07 -23.64
C ASP A 131 -3.66 1.43 -23.34
N LYS A 132 -3.86 1.79 -22.06
CA LYS A 132 -4.11 3.17 -21.64
C LYS A 132 -2.90 3.83 -20.96
N VAL A 133 -1.90 3.05 -20.51
CA VAL A 133 -0.79 3.57 -19.70
C VAL A 133 0.08 4.62 -20.40
N SER A 134 0.08 4.64 -21.74
CA SER A 134 0.75 5.71 -22.50
C SER A 134 0.19 7.09 -22.18
N GLN A 135 -1.09 7.20 -21.79
CA GLN A 135 -1.74 8.45 -21.43
C GLN A 135 -1.25 9.04 -20.11
N ILE A 136 -0.55 8.26 -19.30
CA ILE A 136 0.06 8.66 -18.02
C ILE A 136 1.59 8.61 -18.06
N GLY A 137 2.18 8.53 -19.25
CA GLY A 137 3.64 8.48 -19.45
C GLY A 137 4.24 7.08 -19.44
N GLY A 138 3.45 6.04 -19.23
CA GLY A 138 3.91 4.64 -19.21
C GLY A 138 4.95 4.35 -18.11
N ALA A 139 5.64 3.23 -18.23
CA ALA A 139 6.65 2.77 -17.25
C ALA A 139 7.76 3.80 -16.99
N SER A 140 8.18 4.54 -18.01
CA SER A 140 9.29 5.52 -17.89
C SER A 140 9.00 6.71 -16.99
N ALA A 141 7.72 6.97 -16.66
CA ALA A 141 7.34 8.04 -15.75
C ALA A 141 7.48 7.65 -14.26
N TYR A 142 7.78 6.39 -13.95
CA TYR A 142 7.83 5.84 -12.60
C TYR A 142 9.18 5.15 -12.33
N ALA A 143 9.58 5.04 -11.06
CA ALA A 143 10.73 4.22 -10.71
C ALA A 143 10.44 2.73 -11.04
N PRO A 144 11.43 1.99 -11.59
CA PRO A 144 11.21 0.60 -12.04
C PRO A 144 10.58 -0.31 -10.98
N GLY A 145 11.04 -0.23 -9.72
CA GLY A 145 10.51 -1.01 -8.61
C GLY A 145 9.05 -0.67 -8.30
N ILE A 146 8.67 0.62 -8.41
CA ILE A 146 7.29 1.09 -8.18
C ILE A 146 6.39 0.64 -9.34
N TRP A 147 6.84 0.81 -10.58
CA TRP A 147 6.08 0.35 -11.74
C TRP A 147 5.83 -1.15 -11.73
N LYS A 148 6.82 -1.94 -11.30
CA LYS A 148 6.72 -3.40 -11.20
C LYS A 148 5.56 -3.85 -10.31
N THR A 149 5.16 -3.07 -9.30
CA THR A 149 4.00 -3.37 -8.43
C THR A 149 2.65 -3.32 -9.14
N SER A 150 2.59 -2.76 -10.35
CA SER A 150 1.39 -2.68 -11.20
C SER A 150 1.15 -3.94 -12.03
N GLN A 151 2.10 -4.85 -12.03
CA GLN A 151 2.18 -6.01 -12.92
C GLN A 151 2.06 -7.31 -12.13
N VAL A 152 1.86 -8.42 -12.84
CA VAL A 152 1.93 -9.79 -12.30
C VAL A 152 3.07 -10.50 -12.99
N GLU A 153 3.94 -11.13 -12.24
CA GLU A 153 5.06 -11.88 -12.80
C GLU A 153 4.58 -12.97 -13.75
N GLY A 154 5.18 -13.02 -14.94
CA GLY A 154 4.81 -13.99 -15.99
C GLY A 154 3.52 -13.66 -16.75
N GLN A 155 2.90 -12.51 -16.53
CA GLN A 155 1.72 -12.07 -17.27
C GLN A 155 1.94 -10.70 -17.91
N ASP A 156 1.49 -10.55 -19.15
CA ASP A 156 1.53 -9.27 -19.85
C ASP A 156 0.32 -8.42 -19.43
N GLY A 157 0.58 -7.27 -18.80
CA GLY A 157 -0.48 -6.35 -18.41
C GLY A 157 -0.10 -5.38 -17.29
N VAL A 158 -0.99 -4.44 -17.06
CA VAL A 158 -0.95 -3.45 -15.99
C VAL A 158 -2.33 -3.39 -15.34
N TRP A 159 -2.43 -3.82 -14.08
CA TRP A 159 -3.71 -3.90 -13.36
C TRP A 159 -3.90 -2.81 -12.32
N GLY A 160 -2.84 -2.06 -12.04
CA GLY A 160 -2.88 -0.92 -11.13
C GLY A 160 -2.03 0.22 -11.64
N VAL A 161 -2.39 1.45 -11.31
CA VAL A 161 -1.60 2.64 -11.62
C VAL A 161 -0.99 3.15 -10.32
N PRO A 162 0.35 3.26 -10.21
CA PRO A 162 0.98 3.73 -8.99
C PRO A 162 0.53 5.16 -8.64
N TRP A 163 0.03 5.31 -7.43
CA TRP A 163 -0.51 6.58 -6.95
C TRP A 163 0.50 7.31 -6.07
N PHE A 164 1.03 6.62 -5.07
CA PHE A 164 2.06 7.12 -4.19
C PHE A 164 2.97 5.99 -3.71
N THR A 165 4.13 6.36 -3.16
CA THR A 165 5.07 5.43 -2.53
C THR A 165 5.49 5.92 -1.15
N GLU A 166 6.08 5.04 -0.37
CA GLU A 166 6.60 5.33 0.96
C GLU A 166 7.75 4.40 1.31
N ALA A 167 8.56 4.81 2.27
CA ALA A 167 9.53 3.96 2.96
C ALA A 167 9.36 4.08 4.46
N ARG A 168 9.89 3.12 5.22
CA ARG A 168 9.87 3.16 6.68
C ARG A 168 11.21 3.67 7.19
N THR A 169 11.16 4.41 8.31
CA THR A 169 12.34 4.93 9.00
C THR A 169 12.16 4.78 10.52
N ILE A 170 13.22 4.95 11.26
CA ILE A 170 13.14 5.09 12.72
C ILE A 170 12.60 6.46 13.06
N TYR A 171 11.50 6.49 13.82
CA TYR A 171 11.03 7.67 14.53
C TYR A 171 11.54 7.67 15.95
N TYR A 172 11.97 8.84 16.43
CA TYR A 172 12.43 8.97 17.82
C TYR A 172 12.05 10.31 18.44
N ARG A 173 12.01 10.33 19.75
CA ARG A 173 11.79 11.51 20.58
C ARG A 173 13.13 12.10 21.03
N LYS A 174 13.46 13.32 20.57
CA LYS A 174 14.70 14.05 20.94
C LYS A 174 14.82 14.25 22.46
N ASP A 175 13.72 14.57 23.14
CA ASP A 175 13.69 14.75 24.60
C ASP A 175 13.90 13.44 25.36
N ALA A 176 13.44 12.30 24.84
CA ALA A 176 13.70 10.99 25.42
C ALA A 176 15.17 10.58 25.29
N LEU A 177 15.78 10.77 24.10
CA LEU A 177 17.22 10.52 23.92
C LEU A 177 18.07 11.41 24.83
N LYS A 178 17.70 12.69 24.97
CA LYS A 178 18.38 13.62 25.90
C LYS A 178 18.28 13.14 27.34
N ALA A 179 17.11 12.67 27.79
CA ALA A 179 16.91 12.13 29.12
C ALA A 179 17.73 10.86 29.37
N ALA A 180 17.94 10.04 28.31
CA ALA A 180 18.78 8.84 28.35
C ALA A 180 20.29 9.14 28.19
N GLY A 181 20.70 10.39 27.95
CA GLY A 181 22.10 10.75 27.68
C GLY A 181 22.64 10.16 26.38
N VAL A 182 21.77 10.06 25.34
CA VAL A 182 22.13 9.49 24.04
C VAL A 182 22.24 10.60 22.98
N ASP A 183 23.32 10.57 22.21
CA ASP A 183 23.48 11.44 21.04
C ASP A 183 22.69 10.87 19.84
N PRO A 184 21.74 11.61 19.28
CA PRO A 184 20.98 11.17 18.10
C PRO A 184 21.84 10.78 16.89
N LYS A 185 23.02 11.38 16.74
CA LYS A 185 23.94 11.10 15.62
C LYS A 185 24.50 9.68 15.64
N THR A 186 24.56 9.06 16.80
CA THR A 186 25.13 7.71 17.00
C THR A 186 24.08 6.67 17.37
N ALA A 187 22.88 7.10 17.75
CA ALA A 187 21.82 6.25 18.31
C ALA A 187 21.34 5.13 17.37
N PHE A 188 21.36 5.37 16.05
CA PHE A 188 20.71 4.52 15.05
C PHE A 188 21.64 4.16 13.87
N THR A 189 22.95 4.19 14.09
CA THR A 189 23.94 3.92 13.03
C THR A 189 24.08 2.44 12.71
N SER A 190 23.69 1.57 13.63
CA SER A 190 23.63 0.10 13.45
C SER A 190 22.60 -0.52 14.37
N GLN A 191 22.30 -1.81 14.17
CA GLN A 191 21.40 -2.58 15.06
C GLN A 191 21.95 -2.64 16.49
N GLU A 192 23.27 -2.77 16.68
CA GLU A 192 23.91 -2.73 18.00
C GLU A 192 23.75 -1.35 18.66
N ALA A 193 23.92 -0.28 17.89
CA ALA A 193 23.72 1.09 18.38
C ALA A 193 22.25 1.34 18.77
N LEU A 194 21.30 0.85 17.97
CA LEU A 194 19.87 0.88 18.31
C LEU A 194 19.62 0.15 19.63
N LYS A 195 20.09 -1.11 19.76
CA LYS A 195 19.90 -1.91 20.99
C LYS A 195 20.47 -1.20 22.21
N ALA A 196 21.71 -0.72 22.14
CA ALA A 196 22.35 0.04 23.23
C ALA A 196 21.59 1.33 23.58
N THR A 197 21.00 1.99 22.58
CA THR A 197 20.14 3.16 22.78
C THR A 197 18.86 2.78 23.53
N LEU A 198 18.21 1.68 23.13
CA LEU A 198 16.99 1.19 23.77
C LEU A 198 17.23 0.74 25.22
N GLU A 199 18.39 0.14 25.52
CA GLU A 199 18.79 -0.21 26.88
C GLU A 199 18.90 1.03 27.79
N LYS A 200 19.49 2.13 27.29
CA LYS A 200 19.54 3.40 28.02
C LYS A 200 18.13 4.02 28.16
N LEU A 201 17.32 3.95 27.14
CA LEU A 201 15.93 4.44 27.18
C LEU A 201 15.06 3.65 28.15
N LYS A 202 15.31 2.35 28.34
CA LYS A 202 14.60 1.50 29.32
C LYS A 202 14.79 1.98 30.77
N ALA A 203 15.92 2.64 31.07
CA ALA A 203 16.16 3.24 32.37
C ALA A 203 15.34 4.54 32.59
N VAL A 204 14.91 5.22 31.51
CA VAL A 204 14.08 6.43 31.56
C VAL A 204 12.63 6.02 31.78
N LYS A 205 12.06 6.37 32.93
CA LYS A 205 10.69 5.98 33.28
C LYS A 205 9.65 6.97 32.82
N GLU A 206 10.04 8.23 32.65
CA GLU A 206 9.11 9.32 32.36
C GLU A 206 9.80 10.40 31.51
N VAL A 207 9.06 10.98 30.57
CA VAL A 207 9.48 12.16 29.80
C VAL A 207 8.28 13.11 29.67
N GLY A 208 8.47 14.38 30.07
CA GLY A 208 7.42 15.38 29.99
C GLY A 208 6.19 15.07 30.86
N GLY A 209 6.37 14.41 32.00
CA GLY A 209 5.30 14.05 32.92
C GLY A 209 4.47 12.84 32.49
N LYS A 210 4.95 12.04 31.52
CA LYS A 210 4.27 10.83 31.06
C LYS A 210 5.21 9.62 31.10
N PRO A 211 4.72 8.45 31.53
CA PRO A 211 5.45 7.21 31.38
C PRO A 211 5.83 6.96 29.92
N ILE A 212 7.05 6.46 29.68
CA ILE A 212 7.57 6.21 28.34
C ILE A 212 8.20 4.83 28.24
N SER A 213 7.90 4.13 27.16
CA SER A 213 8.54 2.87 26.79
C SER A 213 9.63 3.11 25.75
N PRO A 214 10.72 2.32 25.74
CA PRO A 214 11.85 2.56 24.85
C PRO A 214 11.49 2.39 23.38
N PHE A 215 10.85 1.28 23.01
CA PHE A 215 10.47 0.97 21.63
C PHE A 215 9.09 0.28 21.59
N GLY A 216 8.37 0.51 20.50
CA GLY A 216 7.12 -0.17 20.20
C GLY A 216 6.99 -0.47 18.71
N GLY A 217 6.43 -1.60 18.41
CA GLY A 217 6.04 -2.02 17.09
C GLY A 217 4.76 -2.86 17.15
N PRO A 218 4.04 -3.02 16.04
CA PRO A 218 2.78 -3.77 15.99
C PRO A 218 3.02 -5.27 16.11
N GLY A 219 2.01 -6.01 16.58
CA GLY A 219 2.01 -7.46 16.67
C GLY A 219 1.11 -8.11 15.63
N LYS A 220 0.63 -9.32 15.94
CA LYS A 220 -0.15 -10.20 15.03
C LYS A 220 -1.42 -9.59 14.45
N LYS A 221 -1.98 -8.56 15.08
CA LYS A 221 -3.18 -7.87 14.60
C LYS A 221 -2.91 -6.90 13.46
N ALA A 222 -1.65 -6.50 13.29
CA ALA A 222 -1.30 -5.49 12.31
C ALA A 222 -1.12 -6.08 10.91
N TYR A 223 -1.75 -5.45 9.94
CA TYR A 223 -1.55 -5.75 8.54
C TYR A 223 -0.07 -5.68 8.13
N ASP A 224 0.63 -4.66 8.61
CA ASP A 224 2.00 -4.33 8.22
C ASP A 224 3.11 -4.95 9.10
N LEU A 225 2.79 -5.97 9.91
CA LEU A 225 3.79 -6.64 10.75
C LEU A 225 4.97 -7.17 9.92
N VAL A 226 4.69 -7.77 8.75
CA VAL A 226 5.73 -8.29 7.86
C VAL A 226 6.68 -7.17 7.40
N HIS A 227 6.13 -5.98 7.10
CA HIS A 227 6.93 -4.83 6.67
C HIS A 227 7.83 -4.26 7.76
N ASN A 228 7.51 -4.52 9.03
CA ASN A 228 8.32 -4.10 10.18
C ASN A 228 9.37 -5.14 10.57
N LEU A 229 9.19 -6.44 10.21
CA LEU A 229 10.14 -7.51 10.55
C LEU A 229 11.10 -7.86 9.40
N MET A 230 10.63 -7.84 8.15
CA MET A 230 11.48 -8.19 7.01
C MET A 230 12.75 -7.33 6.85
N PRO A 231 12.78 -6.04 7.20
CA PRO A 231 14.03 -5.27 7.23
C PRO A 231 15.15 -5.95 8.04
N TRP A 232 14.85 -6.49 9.20
CA TRP A 232 15.83 -7.20 10.04
C TRP A 232 16.31 -8.51 9.38
N VAL A 233 15.41 -9.23 8.71
CA VAL A 233 15.76 -10.43 7.93
C VAL A 233 16.67 -10.09 6.76
N TRP A 234 16.37 -9.04 6.01
CA TRP A 234 17.19 -8.58 4.89
C TRP A 234 18.56 -8.10 5.34
N ASP A 235 18.63 -7.39 6.47
CA ASP A 235 19.89 -6.90 7.04
C ASP A 235 20.81 -8.03 7.53
N ALA A 236 20.23 -9.14 7.94
CA ALA A 236 20.98 -10.35 8.25
C ALA A 236 21.40 -11.14 6.98
N GLY A 237 20.99 -10.69 5.79
CA GLY A 237 21.28 -11.37 4.51
C GLY A 237 20.26 -12.43 4.11
N GLY A 238 19.13 -12.53 4.82
CA GLY A 238 18.02 -13.41 4.47
C GLY A 238 17.12 -12.82 3.36
N ALA A 239 16.19 -13.64 2.91
CA ALA A 239 15.17 -13.26 1.95
C ALA A 239 13.85 -13.97 2.26
N GLU A 240 12.77 -13.43 1.75
CA GLU A 240 11.43 -14.02 1.86
C GLU A 240 11.25 -15.24 0.95
N LEU A 241 11.78 -15.16 -0.28
CA LEU A 241 11.64 -16.18 -1.32
C LEU A 241 12.98 -16.47 -1.99
N SER A 242 13.07 -17.60 -2.66
CA SER A 242 14.13 -17.95 -3.59
C SER A 242 14.17 -16.97 -4.78
N SER A 243 15.31 -16.91 -5.49
CA SER A 243 15.51 -15.97 -6.60
C SER A 243 14.55 -16.18 -7.78
N ASP A 244 13.94 -17.36 -7.90
CA ASP A 244 12.92 -17.70 -8.89
C ASP A 244 11.48 -17.60 -8.34
N ASN A 245 11.31 -17.08 -7.13
CA ASN A 245 10.05 -16.88 -6.42
C ASN A 245 9.19 -18.14 -6.21
N LYS A 246 9.80 -19.36 -6.27
CA LYS A 246 9.06 -20.62 -6.19
C LYS A 246 9.11 -21.29 -4.83
N GLN A 247 9.99 -20.87 -3.97
CA GLN A 247 10.16 -21.43 -2.65
C GLN A 247 10.35 -20.33 -1.60
N SER A 248 9.87 -20.58 -0.41
CA SER A 248 10.15 -19.76 0.76
C SER A 248 11.60 -19.97 1.22
N THR A 249 12.27 -18.89 1.57
CA THR A 249 13.60 -18.91 2.22
C THR A 249 13.58 -18.24 3.57
N ILE A 250 12.37 -18.02 4.12
CA ILE A 250 12.17 -17.34 5.40
C ILE A 250 12.72 -18.13 6.59
N ASN A 251 13.02 -19.41 6.41
CA ASN A 251 13.64 -20.29 7.40
C ASN A 251 15.16 -20.46 7.22
N SER A 252 15.81 -19.64 6.36
CA SER A 252 17.26 -19.65 6.24
C SER A 252 17.94 -19.23 7.56
N PRO A 253 19.20 -19.67 7.82
CA PRO A 253 19.94 -19.25 9.02
C PRO A 253 20.01 -17.72 9.17
N GLN A 254 20.10 -16.99 8.08
CA GLN A 254 20.11 -15.53 8.06
C GLN A 254 18.73 -14.95 8.47
N ALA A 255 17.64 -15.57 8.02
CA ALA A 255 16.31 -15.15 8.43
C ALA A 255 16.08 -15.41 9.93
N VAL A 256 16.54 -16.54 10.46
CA VAL A 256 16.53 -16.83 11.92
C VAL A 256 17.25 -15.72 12.68
N GLN A 257 18.44 -15.28 12.24
CA GLN A 257 19.19 -14.19 12.90
C GLN A 257 18.42 -12.86 12.86
N GLY A 258 17.81 -12.51 11.73
CA GLY A 258 17.02 -11.29 11.62
C GLY A 258 15.79 -11.30 12.54
N VAL A 259 15.07 -12.41 12.60
CA VAL A 259 13.92 -12.58 13.50
C VAL A 259 14.38 -12.60 14.95
N LYS A 260 15.54 -13.23 15.24
CA LYS A 260 16.12 -13.25 16.57
C LYS A 260 16.41 -11.85 17.11
N PHE A 261 16.91 -10.93 16.28
CA PHE A 261 17.13 -9.55 16.70
C PHE A 261 15.82 -8.92 17.22
N ALA A 262 14.71 -9.08 16.50
CA ALA A 262 13.42 -8.53 16.93
C ALA A 262 12.88 -9.22 18.19
N THR A 263 13.02 -10.56 18.30
CA THR A 263 12.57 -11.32 19.47
C THR A 263 13.39 -11.00 20.71
N ASP A 264 14.69 -10.73 20.57
CA ASP A 264 15.54 -10.30 21.69
C ASP A 264 15.09 -8.94 22.22
N LEU A 265 14.74 -7.99 21.36
CA LEU A 265 14.17 -6.72 21.81
C LEU A 265 12.90 -6.91 22.65
N VAL A 266 12.06 -7.87 22.30
CA VAL A 266 10.83 -8.21 23.05
C VAL A 266 11.17 -8.92 24.36
N GLY A 267 11.98 -9.98 24.31
CA GLY A 267 12.37 -10.80 25.47
C GLY A 267 13.07 -9.97 26.53
N GLU A 268 14.02 -9.13 26.12
CA GLU A 268 14.75 -8.22 26.99
C GLU A 268 13.91 -7.02 27.47
N GLY A 269 12.65 -6.88 27.03
CA GLY A 269 11.76 -5.78 27.42
C GLY A 269 12.23 -4.42 26.92
N LEU A 270 12.94 -4.38 25.79
CA LEU A 270 13.28 -3.17 25.04
C LEU A 270 12.14 -2.78 24.11
N TRP A 271 11.46 -3.77 23.54
CA TRP A 271 10.17 -3.62 22.85
C TRP A 271 9.04 -3.82 23.87
N ASP A 272 8.18 -2.83 24.03
CA ASP A 272 7.05 -2.90 24.95
C ASP A 272 6.05 -3.98 24.52
N LYS A 273 5.93 -5.03 25.32
CA LYS A 273 5.08 -6.19 25.08
C LYS A 273 3.60 -5.82 24.90
N SER A 274 3.14 -4.72 25.52
CA SER A 274 1.76 -4.24 25.37
C SER A 274 1.45 -3.72 23.96
N MET A 275 2.47 -3.41 23.16
CA MET A 275 2.33 -3.00 21.78
C MET A 275 2.00 -4.18 20.86
N LEU A 276 2.40 -5.41 21.21
CA LEU A 276 2.10 -6.62 20.42
C LEU A 276 0.61 -6.95 20.31
N GLU A 277 -0.22 -6.38 21.18
CA GLU A 277 -1.68 -6.49 21.12
C GLU A 277 -2.35 -5.38 20.27
N ARG A 278 -1.55 -4.50 19.66
CA ARG A 278 -2.00 -3.32 18.92
C ARG A 278 -1.79 -3.49 17.43
N ASP A 279 -2.64 -2.83 16.63
CA ASP A 279 -2.41 -2.58 15.21
C ASP A 279 -1.42 -1.42 15.00
N GLY A 280 -1.01 -1.19 13.74
CA GLY A 280 -0.03 -0.15 13.41
C GLY A 280 -0.48 1.26 13.80
N GLN A 281 -1.77 1.60 13.59
CA GLN A 281 -2.32 2.91 13.96
C GLN A 281 -2.29 3.12 15.48
N GLN A 282 -2.65 2.11 16.23
CA GLN A 282 -2.64 2.17 17.70
C GLN A 282 -1.23 2.34 18.27
N VAL A 283 -0.20 1.73 17.65
CA VAL A 283 1.20 1.94 18.03
C VAL A 283 1.64 3.38 17.71
N GLU A 284 1.30 3.87 16.53
CA GLU A 284 1.55 5.25 16.13
C GLU A 284 0.92 6.25 17.13
N ASP A 285 -0.31 6.00 17.57
CA ASP A 285 -1.01 6.84 18.56
C ASP A 285 -0.28 6.83 19.92
N GLN A 286 0.37 5.73 20.33
CA GLN A 286 1.19 5.72 21.55
C GLN A 286 2.41 6.64 21.39
N PHE A 287 3.06 6.65 20.23
CA PHE A 287 4.18 7.56 19.97
C PHE A 287 3.71 9.02 19.94
N LYS A 288 2.67 9.35 19.19
CA LYS A 288 2.05 10.68 19.12
C LYS A 288 1.60 11.16 20.49
N GLY A 289 1.01 10.28 21.28
CA GLY A 289 0.61 10.54 22.68
C GLY A 289 1.76 10.73 23.65
N GLY A 290 3.01 10.46 23.23
CA GLY A 290 4.23 10.65 24.01
C GLY A 290 4.60 9.48 24.92
N ARG A 291 4.08 8.29 24.65
CA ARG A 291 4.29 7.07 25.46
C ARG A 291 5.35 6.12 24.92
N LEU A 292 5.81 6.35 23.68
CA LEU A 292 6.94 5.63 23.08
C LEU A 292 8.07 6.60 22.77
N ALA A 293 9.31 6.16 22.98
CA ALA A 293 10.51 6.90 22.64
C ALA A 293 10.93 6.66 21.20
N VAL A 294 10.78 5.43 20.70
CA VAL A 294 11.19 5.00 19.36
C VAL A 294 10.11 4.07 18.77
N PHE A 295 9.86 4.20 17.46
CA PHE A 295 9.07 3.25 16.68
C PHE A 295 9.47 3.32 15.20
N ILE A 296 8.99 2.36 14.37
CA ILE A 296 9.19 2.36 12.93
C ILE A 296 7.92 2.90 12.28
N GLY A 297 8.04 3.91 11.41
CA GLY A 297 6.90 4.56 10.77
C GLY A 297 7.19 5.11 9.39
N GLY A 298 6.14 5.46 8.66
CA GLY A 298 6.21 6.07 7.34
C GLY A 298 6.12 7.61 7.37
N PRO A 299 6.26 8.27 6.21
CA PRO A 299 6.38 9.72 6.15
C PRO A 299 5.11 10.49 6.54
N TRP A 300 3.92 9.84 6.49
CA TRP A 300 2.65 10.45 6.93
C TRP A 300 2.65 10.86 8.40
N VAL A 301 3.42 10.17 9.26
CA VAL A 301 3.54 10.51 10.69
C VAL A 301 4.21 11.86 10.86
N LEU A 302 5.28 12.12 10.10
CA LEU A 302 5.97 13.41 10.15
C LEU A 302 5.09 14.54 9.60
N GLN A 303 4.33 14.28 8.54
CA GLN A 303 3.36 15.22 7.99
C GLN A 303 2.23 15.51 8.98
N SER A 304 1.75 14.50 9.68
CA SER A 304 0.77 14.61 10.75
C SER A 304 1.25 15.55 11.87
N ALA A 305 2.54 15.49 12.23
CA ALA A 305 3.12 16.40 13.22
C ALA A 305 3.10 17.88 12.80
N LYS A 306 3.11 18.17 11.50
CA LYS A 306 3.04 19.54 10.95
C LYS A 306 1.61 20.09 10.89
N ARG A 307 0.60 19.25 11.05
CA ARG A 307 -0.82 19.63 10.91
C ARG A 307 -1.39 20.11 12.23
N ALA A 308 -1.99 21.30 12.21
CA ALA A 308 -2.67 21.87 13.40
C ALA A 308 -4.00 21.17 13.70
N ASP A 309 -4.61 20.51 12.71
CA ASP A 309 -5.90 19.80 12.84
C ASP A 309 -5.75 18.32 13.25
N ASP A 310 -4.52 17.85 13.53
CA ASP A 310 -4.27 16.54 14.14
C ASP A 310 -4.07 16.73 15.66
N ASP A 311 -5.09 16.43 16.43
CA ASP A 311 -5.13 16.54 17.90
C ASP A 311 -4.62 15.28 18.62
N THR A 312 -4.18 14.25 17.90
CA THR A 312 -3.64 13.02 18.49
C THR A 312 -2.26 13.22 19.11
N TRP A 313 -1.56 14.31 18.74
CA TRP A 313 -0.22 14.61 19.24
C TRP A 313 -0.25 15.29 20.60
N SER A 314 0.56 14.80 21.54
CA SER A 314 0.93 15.62 22.69
C SER A 314 1.94 16.71 22.27
N ASP A 315 1.87 17.89 22.92
CA ASP A 315 2.79 19.00 22.61
C ASP A 315 4.28 18.59 22.70
N ALA A 316 4.62 17.79 23.71
CA ALA A 316 5.98 17.31 23.91
C ALA A 316 6.43 16.39 22.77
N ALA A 317 5.59 15.45 22.32
CA ALA A 317 5.92 14.55 21.23
C ALA A 317 6.05 15.31 19.91
N ARG A 318 5.09 16.19 19.62
CA ARG A 318 5.08 17.03 18.41
C ARG A 318 6.34 17.88 18.26
N LYS A 319 6.82 18.50 19.35
CA LYS A 319 8.02 19.36 19.37
C LYS A 319 9.33 18.57 19.27
N ASN A 320 9.32 17.30 19.65
CA ASN A 320 10.53 16.51 19.83
C ASN A 320 10.61 15.33 18.84
N VAL A 321 9.66 15.20 17.93
CA VAL A 321 9.73 14.16 16.89
C VAL A 321 10.92 14.41 15.96
N ALA A 322 11.61 13.33 15.59
CA ALA A 322 12.62 13.31 14.55
C ALA A 322 12.70 11.90 13.94
N VAL A 323 13.40 11.79 12.82
CA VAL A 323 13.57 10.54 12.08
C VAL A 323 15.04 10.23 11.87
N ALA A 324 15.36 8.96 11.70
CA ALA A 324 16.67 8.46 11.33
C ALA A 324 16.49 7.31 10.32
N PRO A 325 17.48 7.04 9.44
CA PRO A 325 17.47 5.86 8.60
C PRO A 325 17.31 4.57 9.42
N MET A 326 16.81 3.50 8.77
CA MET A 326 16.85 2.17 9.39
C MET A 326 18.28 1.76 9.68
N PRO A 327 18.57 1.23 10.89
CA PRO A 327 19.91 0.82 11.25
C PRO A 327 20.29 -0.49 10.56
N GLY A 328 21.45 -0.51 9.91
CA GLY A 328 21.95 -1.73 9.27
C GLY A 328 22.49 -2.76 10.25
N GLY A 329 22.51 -4.02 9.81
CA GLY A 329 23.30 -5.08 10.43
C GLY A 329 24.79 -4.95 10.10
N ALA A 330 25.60 -5.90 10.54
CA ALA A 330 27.07 -5.87 10.41
C ALA A 330 27.58 -5.69 8.95
N ASN A 331 26.80 -6.14 7.95
CA ASN A 331 27.16 -6.10 6.53
C ASN A 331 26.09 -5.41 5.66
N SER A 332 25.25 -4.59 6.26
CA SER A 332 24.09 -3.98 5.59
C SER A 332 24.04 -2.47 5.84
N LYS A 333 23.43 -1.75 4.91
CA LYS A 333 23.19 -0.31 5.01
C LYS A 333 21.93 0.06 5.80
N GLY A 334 21.18 -0.93 6.32
CA GLY A 334 19.84 -0.75 6.86
C GLY A 334 18.79 -0.81 5.74
N TYR A 335 18.25 -2.00 5.50
CA TYR A 335 17.16 -2.15 4.55
C TYR A 335 15.86 -1.64 5.12
N THR A 336 14.98 -1.20 4.23
CA THR A 336 13.61 -0.82 4.58
C THR A 336 12.63 -1.35 3.56
N PHE A 337 11.38 -1.54 3.99
CA PHE A 337 10.29 -1.83 3.06
C PHE A 337 9.92 -0.57 2.29
N ILE A 338 9.84 -0.69 0.94
CA ILE A 338 9.19 0.29 0.07
C ILE A 338 7.79 -0.20 -0.21
N GLY A 339 6.83 0.58 0.23
CA GLY A 339 5.43 0.38 0.00
C GLY A 339 4.81 1.47 -0.86
N GLY A 340 3.54 1.65 -0.64
CA GLY A 340 2.71 2.61 -1.33
C GLY A 340 1.41 1.98 -1.80
N SER A 341 0.76 2.62 -2.76
CA SER A 341 -0.52 2.13 -3.27
C SER A 341 -0.69 2.40 -4.75
N ASN A 342 -1.43 1.51 -5.37
CA ASN A 342 -1.89 1.62 -6.75
C ASN A 342 -3.41 1.86 -6.77
N LEU A 343 -3.90 2.47 -7.83
CA LEU A 343 -5.33 2.59 -8.13
C LEU A 343 -5.71 1.52 -9.14
N MET A 344 -6.76 0.76 -8.85
CA MET A 344 -7.25 -0.33 -9.68
C MET A 344 -8.72 -0.10 -10.05
N VAL A 345 -9.10 -0.39 -11.30
CA VAL A 345 -10.48 -0.30 -11.81
C VAL A 345 -11.13 -1.67 -11.77
N PHE A 346 -12.31 -1.78 -11.15
CA PHE A 346 -13.07 -3.03 -11.17
C PHE A 346 -13.69 -3.29 -12.55
N LYS A 347 -13.64 -4.53 -13.02
CA LYS A 347 -14.31 -4.94 -14.28
C LYS A 347 -15.81 -4.75 -14.25
N SER A 348 -16.45 -4.87 -13.10
CA SER A 348 -17.87 -4.67 -12.89
C SER A 348 -18.31 -3.22 -12.97
N SER A 349 -17.37 -2.25 -12.92
CA SER A 349 -17.69 -0.81 -13.04
C SER A 349 -18.45 -0.50 -14.33
N GLN A 350 -19.53 0.26 -14.19
CA GLN A 350 -20.31 0.79 -15.31
C GLN A 350 -19.78 2.17 -15.76
N HIS A 351 -18.79 2.73 -15.06
CA HIS A 351 -18.24 4.07 -15.28
C HIS A 351 -16.73 4.02 -15.62
N LYS A 352 -16.27 3.00 -16.37
CA LYS A 352 -14.83 2.75 -16.64
C LYS A 352 -14.12 3.94 -17.25
N ASP A 353 -14.77 4.67 -18.16
CA ASP A 353 -14.16 5.86 -18.79
C ASP A 353 -13.98 7.00 -17.78
N ALA A 354 -14.94 7.20 -16.88
CA ALA A 354 -14.86 8.20 -15.81
C ALA A 354 -13.84 7.77 -14.73
N ALA A 355 -13.78 6.48 -14.41
CA ALA A 355 -12.78 5.88 -13.51
C ALA A 355 -11.36 6.09 -14.06
N TRP A 356 -11.14 5.80 -15.34
CA TRP A 356 -9.84 6.05 -15.98
C TRP A 356 -9.49 7.55 -16.04
N ALA A 357 -10.46 8.41 -16.34
CA ALA A 357 -10.25 9.86 -16.33
C ALA A 357 -9.82 10.36 -14.93
N LEU A 358 -10.40 9.80 -13.87
CA LEU A 358 -9.99 10.08 -12.49
C LEU A 358 -8.55 9.59 -12.22
N ILE A 359 -8.22 8.35 -12.59
CA ILE A 359 -6.85 7.80 -12.43
C ILE A 359 -5.84 8.65 -13.19
N LYS A 360 -6.14 9.03 -14.43
CA LYS A 360 -5.28 9.91 -15.22
C LYS A 360 -5.05 11.27 -14.53
N TYR A 361 -6.10 11.85 -13.95
CA TYR A 361 -5.99 13.09 -13.17
C TYR A 361 -5.11 12.89 -11.94
N LEU A 362 -5.32 11.82 -11.17
CA LEU A 362 -4.51 11.49 -9.97
C LEU A 362 -3.07 11.09 -10.31
N SER A 363 -2.77 10.82 -11.58
CA SER A 363 -1.42 10.55 -12.10
C SER A 363 -0.71 11.80 -12.65
N ASP A 364 -1.33 12.97 -12.57
CA ASP A 364 -0.67 14.23 -12.96
C ASP A 364 0.45 14.59 -11.96
N ASP A 365 1.57 15.12 -12.44
CA ASP A 365 2.74 15.45 -11.61
C ASP A 365 2.38 16.41 -10.47
N GLN A 366 1.61 17.47 -10.77
CA GLN A 366 1.20 18.46 -9.77
C GLN A 366 0.22 17.85 -8.76
N VAL A 367 -0.74 17.05 -9.23
CA VAL A 367 -1.73 16.40 -8.35
C VAL A 367 -1.05 15.41 -7.39
N GLN A 368 -0.07 14.63 -7.86
CA GLN A 368 0.71 13.76 -6.98
C GLN A 368 1.57 14.56 -5.98
N THR A 369 2.12 15.69 -6.39
CA THR A 369 2.85 16.60 -5.48
C THR A 369 1.92 17.19 -4.41
N ASP A 370 0.73 17.65 -4.81
CA ASP A 370 -0.26 18.21 -3.89
C ASP A 370 -0.75 17.15 -2.89
N TYR A 371 -0.96 15.91 -3.36
CA TYR A 371 -1.31 14.79 -2.49
C TYR A 371 -0.18 14.45 -1.51
N ALA A 372 1.07 14.41 -1.98
CA ALA A 372 2.24 14.18 -1.15
C ALA A 372 2.36 15.23 -0.04
N ASN A 373 2.25 16.51 -0.39
CA ASN A 373 2.30 17.61 0.58
C ASN A 373 1.17 17.58 1.61
N LEU A 374 0.01 17.02 1.25
CA LEU A 374 -1.16 16.94 2.13
C LEU A 374 -1.10 15.72 3.05
N MET A 375 -0.69 14.57 2.52
CA MET A 375 -0.70 13.28 3.20
C MET A 375 0.65 12.85 3.76
N GLY A 376 1.75 13.43 3.27
CA GLY A 376 3.12 13.06 3.63
C GLY A 376 3.71 11.91 2.81
N MET A 377 2.93 11.28 1.93
CA MET A 377 3.43 10.22 1.05
C MET A 377 4.30 10.81 -0.06
N PHE A 378 5.20 10.00 -0.63
CA PHE A 378 5.95 10.44 -1.81
C PHE A 378 5.17 10.19 -3.09
N PRO A 379 5.28 11.08 -4.10
CA PRO A 379 4.76 10.79 -5.43
C PRO A 379 5.29 9.48 -5.98
N ALA A 380 4.46 8.70 -6.67
CA ALA A 380 4.92 7.50 -7.36
C ALA A 380 5.71 7.82 -8.64
N ARG A 381 5.43 8.98 -9.26
CA ARG A 381 6.11 9.45 -10.46
C ARG A 381 7.49 10.02 -10.14
N LEU A 382 8.49 9.70 -10.97
CA LEU A 382 9.90 10.06 -10.75
C LEU A 382 10.13 11.56 -10.56
N LYS A 383 9.63 12.37 -11.49
CA LYS A 383 9.90 13.82 -11.47
C LYS A 383 9.35 14.51 -10.20
N PRO A 384 8.07 14.37 -9.83
CA PRO A 384 7.59 14.97 -8.59
C PRO A 384 8.20 14.30 -7.35
N GLN A 385 8.55 13.02 -7.39
CA GLN A 385 9.24 12.34 -6.28
C GLN A 385 10.60 12.96 -5.99
N GLU A 386 11.40 13.21 -7.02
CA GLU A 386 12.70 13.89 -6.89
C GLU A 386 12.55 15.32 -6.36
N GLN A 387 11.53 16.05 -6.83
CA GLN A 387 11.26 17.40 -6.36
C GLN A 387 10.90 17.44 -4.88
N VAL A 388 9.99 16.58 -4.42
CA VAL A 388 9.59 16.48 -3.00
C VAL A 388 10.79 16.08 -2.14
N GLY A 389 11.56 15.07 -2.57
CA GLY A 389 12.74 14.60 -1.84
C GLY A 389 13.88 15.62 -1.74
N ALA A 390 14.03 16.52 -2.72
CA ALA A 390 15.08 17.51 -2.74
C ALA A 390 14.72 18.80 -1.97
N THR A 391 13.45 19.08 -1.76
CA THR A 391 12.98 20.38 -1.23
C THR A 391 12.54 20.34 0.23
N ASP A 392 12.26 19.17 0.77
CA ASP A 392 11.83 19.00 2.17
C ASP A 392 12.90 18.26 2.99
N PRO A 393 13.71 18.96 3.83
CA PRO A 393 14.72 18.33 4.69
C PRO A 393 14.15 17.27 5.64
N ASP A 394 12.89 17.40 6.04
CA ASP A 394 12.25 16.44 6.92
C ASP A 394 11.95 15.10 6.23
N HIS A 395 11.90 15.11 4.88
CA HIS A 395 11.69 13.92 4.07
C HIS A 395 13.00 13.32 3.52
N GLU A 396 14.14 13.94 3.76
CA GLU A 396 15.43 13.49 3.22
C GLU A 396 15.73 12.03 3.59
N ALA A 397 15.50 11.64 4.86
CA ALA A 397 15.75 10.27 5.30
C ALA A 397 14.85 9.25 4.57
N PHE A 398 13.60 9.59 4.31
CA PHE A 398 12.68 8.72 3.56
C PHE A 398 13.04 8.65 2.08
N TYR A 399 13.44 9.77 1.48
CA TYR A 399 13.85 9.79 0.09
C TYR A 399 15.13 8.98 -0.14
N ALA A 400 16.11 9.12 0.74
CA ALA A 400 17.32 8.29 0.73
C ALA A 400 16.98 6.80 0.91
N ALA A 401 16.05 6.49 1.81
CA ALA A 401 15.57 5.13 2.02
C ALA A 401 14.90 4.56 0.76
N ILE A 402 14.03 5.31 0.09
CA ILE A 402 13.39 4.89 -1.17
C ILE A 402 14.46 4.60 -2.24
N LYS A 403 15.47 5.45 -2.33
CA LYS A 403 16.47 5.40 -3.40
C LYS A 403 17.53 4.31 -3.20
N ASP A 404 18.03 4.16 -1.96
CA ASP A 404 19.28 3.44 -1.70
C ASP A 404 19.11 2.20 -0.79
N GLN A 405 18.04 2.11 0.00
CA GLN A 405 17.87 1.10 1.04
C GLN A 405 16.62 0.24 0.85
N GLY A 406 15.74 0.66 -0.06
CA GLY A 406 14.42 0.09 -0.17
C GLY A 406 14.37 -1.28 -0.85
N ARG A 407 13.54 -2.17 -0.31
CA ARG A 407 13.13 -3.42 -0.93
C ARG A 407 11.61 -3.52 -1.01
N SER A 408 11.13 -4.12 -2.08
CA SER A 408 9.73 -4.53 -2.27
C SER A 408 9.67 -6.03 -2.53
N TYR A 409 8.52 -6.63 -2.32
CA TYR A 409 8.33 -8.06 -2.54
C TYR A 409 8.11 -8.40 -4.03
N ALA A 410 8.22 -9.69 -4.34
CA ALA A 410 7.96 -10.18 -5.69
C ALA A 410 6.49 -9.95 -6.09
N PRO A 411 6.21 -9.47 -7.32
CA PRO A 411 4.86 -9.22 -7.81
C PRO A 411 4.19 -10.49 -8.31
N ILE A 412 4.16 -11.53 -7.48
CA ILE A 412 3.51 -12.82 -7.77
C ILE A 412 2.09 -12.85 -7.21
N ALA A 413 1.21 -13.57 -7.88
CA ALA A 413 -0.21 -13.67 -7.50
C ALA A 413 -0.42 -14.24 -6.08
N GLN A 414 0.46 -15.11 -5.64
CA GLN A 414 0.39 -15.76 -4.33
C GLN A 414 0.88 -14.89 -3.18
N TRP A 415 1.57 -13.76 -3.46
CA TRP A 415 2.27 -13.00 -2.42
C TRP A 415 1.36 -12.58 -1.25
N ALA A 416 0.17 -12.05 -1.52
CA ALA A 416 -0.72 -11.60 -0.45
C ALA A 416 -1.11 -12.72 0.54
N GLN A 417 -1.20 -13.97 0.07
CA GLN A 417 -1.45 -15.14 0.91
C GLN A 417 -0.20 -15.55 1.68
N VAL A 418 0.97 -15.56 1.03
CA VAL A 418 2.28 -15.81 1.66
C VAL A 418 2.57 -14.77 2.72
N GLU A 419 2.35 -13.49 2.43
CA GLU A 419 2.50 -12.39 3.38
C GLU A 419 1.61 -12.58 4.63
N ASN A 420 0.37 -13.02 4.44
CA ASN A 420 -0.52 -13.30 5.56
C ASN A 420 -0.05 -14.52 6.40
N ALA A 421 0.48 -15.56 5.76
CA ALA A 421 1.08 -16.70 6.46
C ALA A 421 2.29 -16.26 7.30
N TYR A 422 3.19 -15.45 6.72
CA TYR A 422 4.32 -14.88 7.46
C TYR A 422 3.87 -13.98 8.61
N LYS A 423 2.88 -13.11 8.38
CA LYS A 423 2.32 -12.25 9.43
C LYS A 423 1.85 -13.08 10.63
N ASN A 424 1.09 -14.14 10.37
CA ASN A 424 0.55 -14.98 11.42
C ASN A 424 1.67 -15.67 12.22
N GLN A 425 2.69 -16.21 11.53
CA GLN A 425 3.79 -16.89 12.18
C GLN A 425 4.71 -15.93 12.94
N PHE A 426 5.04 -14.78 12.35
CA PHE A 426 5.82 -13.73 13.04
C PHE A 426 5.09 -13.22 14.29
N GLY A 427 3.76 -13.04 14.22
CA GLY A 427 2.97 -12.67 15.38
C GLY A 427 3.06 -13.70 16.50
N GLN A 428 3.00 -15.00 16.18
CA GLN A 428 3.17 -16.07 17.15
C GLN A 428 4.57 -16.09 17.76
N ILE A 429 5.62 -15.90 16.96
CA ILE A 429 7.00 -15.84 17.43
C ILE A 429 7.19 -14.66 18.40
N LEU A 430 6.65 -13.48 18.08
CA LEU A 430 6.72 -12.32 18.98
C LEU A 430 5.92 -12.53 20.28
N ASP A 431 4.75 -13.19 20.21
CA ASP A 431 3.97 -13.56 21.42
C ASP A 431 4.77 -14.53 22.32
N GLN A 432 5.48 -15.50 21.72
CA GLN A 432 6.35 -16.41 22.49
C GLN A 432 7.51 -15.65 23.13
N ALA A 433 8.15 -14.73 22.39
CA ALA A 433 9.22 -13.88 22.90
C ALA A 433 8.76 -12.98 24.06
N ALA A 434 7.48 -12.60 24.09
CA ALA A 434 6.90 -11.88 25.23
C ALA A 434 6.87 -12.73 26.51
N GLY A 435 6.90 -14.04 26.41
CA GLY A 435 7.02 -14.97 27.53
C GLY A 435 8.45 -15.20 28.04
N GLY A 436 9.46 -14.82 27.27
CA GLY A 436 10.90 -14.99 27.59
C GLY A 436 11.75 -15.11 26.32
N ASP A 437 13.06 -15.28 26.52
CA ASP A 437 14.01 -15.39 25.42
C ASP A 437 13.76 -16.68 24.61
N LEU A 438 13.81 -16.55 23.29
CA LEU A 438 13.72 -17.66 22.36
C LEU A 438 15.10 -18.09 21.88
N SER A 439 15.33 -19.41 21.86
CA SER A 439 16.51 -19.98 21.22
C SER A 439 16.40 -19.95 19.70
N ASP A 440 17.53 -19.95 19.00
CA ASP A 440 17.58 -20.05 17.54
C ASP A 440 16.82 -21.29 17.04
N GLN A 441 16.88 -22.41 17.77
CA GLN A 441 16.16 -23.64 17.41
C GLN A 441 14.64 -23.48 17.47
N GLN A 442 14.12 -22.73 18.46
CA GLN A 442 12.68 -22.45 18.54
C GLN A 442 12.24 -21.56 17.39
N ILE A 443 12.97 -20.48 17.11
CA ILE A 443 12.71 -19.58 15.98
C ILE A 443 12.78 -20.36 14.66
N GLN A 444 13.82 -21.21 14.48
CA GLN A 444 13.96 -22.06 13.30
C GLN A 444 12.74 -22.95 13.10
N SER A 445 12.28 -23.65 14.16
CA SER A 445 11.13 -24.54 14.11
C SER A 445 9.84 -23.80 13.69
N ASP A 446 9.67 -22.57 14.13
CA ASP A 446 8.51 -21.76 13.78
C ASP A 446 8.61 -21.19 12.35
N LEU A 447 9.80 -20.79 11.93
CA LEU A 447 10.03 -20.35 10.53
C LEU A 447 9.94 -21.52 9.55
N ASP A 448 10.28 -22.76 9.94
CA ASP A 448 10.05 -23.96 9.12
C ASP A 448 8.54 -24.20 8.85
N LYS A 449 7.67 -23.90 9.82
CA LYS A 449 6.21 -23.93 9.62
C LYS A 449 5.76 -22.86 8.65
N ALA A 450 6.28 -21.63 8.80
CA ALA A 450 5.98 -20.52 7.88
C ALA A 450 6.43 -20.85 6.45
N ALA A 451 7.65 -21.39 6.28
CA ALA A 451 8.18 -21.78 4.98
C ALA A 451 7.33 -22.87 4.33
N LYS A 452 6.97 -23.90 5.09
CA LYS A 452 6.12 -25.00 4.59
C LYS A 452 4.73 -24.51 4.14
N GLU A 453 4.10 -23.61 4.90
CA GLU A 453 2.82 -23.02 4.51
C GLU A 453 2.97 -22.18 3.24
N ALA A 454 3.99 -21.32 3.19
CA ALA A 454 4.29 -20.49 2.04
C ALA A 454 4.56 -21.33 0.77
N ASP A 455 5.34 -22.41 0.87
CA ASP A 455 5.64 -23.31 -0.25
C ASP A 455 4.34 -23.97 -0.78
N GLY A 456 3.45 -24.34 0.14
CA GLY A 456 2.13 -24.87 -0.24
C GLY A 456 1.26 -23.86 -0.99
N LEU A 457 1.37 -22.57 -0.66
CA LEU A 457 0.69 -21.47 -1.36
C LEU A 457 1.34 -21.17 -2.71
N LEU A 458 2.67 -21.14 -2.76
CA LEU A 458 3.44 -20.88 -3.99
C LEU A 458 3.24 -21.99 -5.04
N ALA A 459 3.02 -23.22 -4.62
CA ALA A 459 2.76 -24.34 -5.52
C ALA A 459 1.34 -24.30 -6.15
N GLN A 460 0.44 -23.47 -5.65
CA GLN A 460 -0.90 -23.32 -6.24
C GLN A 460 -0.78 -22.50 -7.53
N SER A 461 -1.38 -22.99 -8.62
CA SER A 461 -1.53 -22.20 -9.83
C SER A 461 -2.26 -20.90 -9.47
N ALA A 462 -1.77 -19.78 -9.98
CA ALA A 462 -2.55 -18.54 -9.99
C ALA A 462 -3.83 -18.85 -10.78
N GLY A 463 -4.96 -18.91 -10.06
CA GLY A 463 -6.26 -19.38 -10.57
C GLY A 463 -6.84 -18.50 -11.66
#